data_a3f0e820c7d9087378590e5aa2130111
#
_entry.id   a3f0e820c7d9087378590e5aa2130111
#
_cell.length_a   1.000
_cell.length_b   1.000
_cell.length_c   1.000
_cell.angle_alpha   90.00
_cell.angle_beta   90.00
_cell.angle_gamma   90.00
#
_symmetry.space_group_name_H-M   'P 1'
#
loop_
_entity.id
_entity.type
_entity.pdbx_description
1 polymer ?
#
loop_
_entity_poly.entity_id
_entity_poly.type
_entity_poly.pdbx_seq_one_letter_code
_entity_poly.pdbx_strand_id
1 'polypeptide(L)'
;MLKIAICDDEQPIREYLKRLVEKCTEGEIRLFADGGELLADPTAFDLILLDISLNREQNAAEPDGMETARKIRERSDALIIFVTALREYVFEGYDVGAFHYLLKPIDEQKFTEVMDRAICQIRSKKNVEPLVIKVGGNYVRIPVDDILYAENQARKIMLHTKSKKEP
;
A
#
# COMPACT_ATOMS: atom_id res chain seq x y z
N MET A 1 -7.35 -11.72 -5.69
CA MET A 1 -7.69 -11.65 -4.26
C MET A 1 -6.79 -10.59 -3.64
N LEU A 2 -7.33 -9.72 -2.77
CA LEU A 2 -6.53 -8.70 -2.07
C LEU A 2 -5.68 -9.34 -0.99
N LYS A 3 -4.45 -8.86 -0.81
CA LYS A 3 -3.55 -9.27 0.27
C LYS A 3 -3.40 -8.12 1.25
N ILE A 4 -3.80 -8.34 2.48
CA ILE A 4 -3.91 -7.30 3.51
C ILE A 4 -3.09 -7.71 4.71
N ALA A 5 -2.21 -6.80 5.16
CA ALA A 5 -1.50 -6.94 6.42
C ALA A 5 -2.16 -6.08 7.51
N ILE A 6 -2.21 -6.59 8.73
CA ILE A 6 -2.60 -5.84 9.92
C ILE A 6 -1.47 -6.00 10.94
N CYS A 7 -0.86 -4.89 11.32
CA CYS A 7 0.26 -4.87 12.25
C CYS A 7 -0.06 -3.95 13.43
N ASP A 8 -0.14 -4.53 14.61
CA ASP A 8 -0.47 -3.86 15.88
C ASP A 8 0.03 -4.76 17.02
N ASP A 9 0.66 -4.26 18.06
CA ASP A 9 1.18 -5.08 19.15
C ASP A 9 0.08 -5.63 20.07
N GLU A 10 -1.10 -5.02 20.07
CA GLU A 10 -2.26 -5.46 20.83
C GLU A 10 -3.08 -6.53 20.08
N GLN A 11 -3.02 -7.79 20.50
CA GLN A 11 -3.80 -8.87 19.89
C GLN A 11 -5.31 -8.58 19.79
N PRO A 12 -6.00 -8.01 20.80
CA PRO A 12 -7.42 -7.69 20.70
C PRO A 12 -7.72 -6.70 19.57
N ILE A 13 -6.82 -5.74 19.33
CA ILE A 13 -6.96 -4.74 18.25
C ILE A 13 -6.76 -5.42 16.89
N ARG A 14 -5.75 -6.29 16.73
CA ARG A 14 -5.56 -7.05 15.49
C ARG A 14 -6.80 -7.86 15.11
N GLU A 15 -7.39 -8.58 16.06
CA GLU A 15 -8.59 -9.38 15.84
C GLU A 15 -9.82 -8.52 15.57
N TYR A 16 -9.92 -7.35 16.19
CA TYR A 16 -10.98 -6.40 15.91
C TYR A 16 -10.87 -5.83 14.50
N LEU A 17 -9.68 -5.36 14.11
CA LEU A 17 -9.42 -4.84 12.76
C LEU A 17 -9.66 -5.91 11.70
N LYS A 18 -9.25 -7.15 11.94
CA LYS A 18 -9.53 -8.28 11.04
C LYS A 18 -11.02 -8.42 10.77
N ARG A 19 -11.86 -8.44 11.82
CA ARG A 19 -13.32 -8.52 11.67
C ARG A 19 -13.90 -7.35 10.88
N LEU A 20 -13.37 -6.13 11.06
CA LEU A 20 -13.80 -4.96 10.30
C LEU A 20 -13.42 -5.08 8.81
N VAL A 21 -12.21 -5.54 8.52
CA VAL A 21 -11.74 -5.78 7.14
C VAL A 21 -12.59 -6.85 6.45
N GLU A 22 -12.88 -7.96 7.14
CA GLU A 22 -13.72 -9.06 6.62
C GLU A 22 -15.15 -8.60 6.28
N LYS A 23 -15.69 -7.58 6.95
CA LYS A 23 -16.97 -6.95 6.59
C LYS A 23 -16.88 -6.13 5.29
N CYS A 24 -15.71 -5.57 4.97
CA CYS A 24 -15.52 -4.67 3.81
C CYS A 24 -15.11 -5.43 2.53
N THR A 25 -14.36 -6.53 2.64
CA THR A 25 -13.83 -7.24 1.47
C THR A 25 -13.44 -8.66 1.75
N GLU A 26 -13.48 -9.49 0.71
CA GLU A 26 -12.82 -10.79 0.71
C GLU A 26 -11.34 -10.62 0.34
N GLY A 27 -10.46 -11.22 1.14
CA GLY A 27 -9.01 -11.11 0.94
C GLY A 27 -8.23 -12.08 1.81
N GLU A 28 -6.95 -12.24 1.51
CA GLU A 28 -5.98 -12.89 2.39
C GLU A 28 -5.53 -11.87 3.44
N ILE A 29 -5.82 -12.12 4.71
CA ILE A 29 -5.45 -11.24 5.82
C ILE A 29 -4.37 -11.92 6.65
N ARG A 30 -3.25 -11.22 6.85
CA ARG A 30 -2.18 -11.64 7.75
C ARG A 30 -2.04 -10.67 8.90
N LEU A 31 -1.82 -11.22 10.10
CA LEU A 31 -1.68 -10.47 11.35
C LEU A 31 -0.22 -10.51 11.81
N PHE A 32 0.30 -9.37 12.23
CA PHE A 32 1.67 -9.21 12.71
C PHE A 32 1.65 -8.50 14.06
N ALA A 33 2.47 -8.96 14.99
CA ALA A 33 2.58 -8.37 16.30
C ALA A 33 3.57 -7.20 16.36
N ASP A 34 4.51 -7.16 15.41
CA ASP A 34 5.54 -6.14 15.33
C ASP A 34 5.95 -5.83 13.90
N GLY A 35 6.68 -4.71 13.73
CA GLY A 35 7.16 -4.25 12.42
C GLY A 35 8.23 -5.15 11.82
N GLY A 36 9.02 -5.85 12.64
CA GLY A 36 10.06 -6.77 12.18
C GLY A 36 9.46 -7.99 11.48
N GLU A 37 8.43 -8.60 12.09
CA GLU A 37 7.67 -9.71 11.48
C GLU A 37 7.06 -9.30 10.12
N LEU A 38 6.43 -8.12 10.08
CA LEU A 38 5.85 -7.59 8.84
C LEU A 38 6.90 -7.37 7.76
N LEU A 39 8.07 -6.81 8.12
CA LEU A 39 9.17 -6.56 7.20
C LEU A 39 9.85 -7.85 6.71
N ALA A 40 9.87 -8.90 7.51
CA ALA A 40 10.42 -10.20 7.16
C ALA A 40 9.52 -11.02 6.24
N ASP A 41 8.22 -10.72 6.19
CA ASP A 41 7.27 -11.45 5.34
C ASP A 41 7.52 -11.12 3.85
N PRO A 42 7.72 -12.14 2.99
CA PRO A 42 7.98 -11.94 1.56
C PRO A 42 6.73 -11.57 0.75
N THR A 43 5.56 -11.52 1.38
CA THR A 43 4.29 -11.26 0.69
C THR A 43 4.23 -9.82 0.20
N ALA A 44 3.90 -9.65 -1.08
CA ALA A 44 3.56 -8.34 -1.62
C ALA A 44 2.12 -8.00 -1.23
N PHE A 45 1.95 -7.21 -0.17
CA PHE A 45 0.65 -6.74 0.28
C PHE A 45 0.12 -5.62 -0.62
N ASP A 46 -1.20 -5.56 -0.77
CA ASP A 46 -1.90 -4.47 -1.46
C ASP A 46 -2.26 -3.34 -0.49
N LEU A 47 -2.58 -3.70 0.75
CA LEU A 47 -3.01 -2.80 1.82
C LEU A 47 -2.38 -3.22 3.14
N ILE A 48 -1.95 -2.23 3.92
CA ILE A 48 -1.35 -2.43 5.24
C ILE A 48 -2.07 -1.51 6.23
N LEU A 49 -2.68 -2.10 7.25
CA LEU A 49 -3.14 -1.39 8.44
C LEU A 49 -2.02 -1.46 9.48
N LEU A 50 -1.52 -0.32 9.93
CA LEU A 50 -0.28 -0.26 10.72
C LEU A 50 -0.45 0.66 11.92
N ASP A 51 -0.21 0.16 13.13
CA ASP A 51 -0.07 1.04 14.28
C ASP A 51 1.32 1.70 14.29
N ILE A 52 1.36 2.96 14.69
CA ILE A 52 2.61 3.71 14.87
C ILE A 52 3.28 3.35 16.19
N SER A 53 2.48 3.03 17.22
CA SER A 53 2.94 2.82 18.60
C SER A 53 3.63 1.47 18.82
N LEU A 54 3.94 0.71 17.76
CA LEU A 54 4.54 -0.62 17.88
C LEU A 54 5.76 -0.60 18.81
N ASN A 55 5.76 -1.53 19.79
CA ASN A 55 6.92 -1.87 20.65
C ASN A 55 7.55 -0.72 21.48
N ARG A 56 6.92 0.46 21.59
CA ARG A 56 7.50 1.60 22.31
C ARG A 56 7.84 1.30 23.77
N GLU A 57 7.14 0.35 24.39
CA GLU A 57 7.35 -0.01 25.79
C GLU A 57 8.22 -1.26 26.01
N GLN A 58 8.39 -2.10 24.99
CA GLN A 58 8.96 -3.44 25.16
C GLN A 58 10.36 -3.62 24.56
N ASN A 59 10.69 -2.98 23.44
CA ASN A 59 12.00 -3.19 22.81
C ASN A 59 12.38 -2.01 21.90
N ALA A 60 13.28 -1.15 22.35
CA ALA A 60 13.80 -0.01 21.57
C ALA A 60 14.64 -0.43 20.34
N ALA A 61 14.95 -1.71 20.16
CA ALA A 61 15.71 -2.22 19.03
C ALA A 61 14.83 -2.61 17.81
N GLU A 62 13.52 -2.70 18.02
CA GLU A 62 12.57 -3.01 16.94
C GLU A 62 12.01 -1.72 16.32
N PRO A 63 11.78 -1.71 14.98
CA PRO A 63 11.29 -0.52 14.30
C PRO A 63 9.87 -0.18 14.77
N ASP A 64 9.62 1.09 15.09
CA ASP A 64 8.27 1.60 15.30
C ASP A 64 7.46 1.59 13.99
N GLY A 65 6.16 1.91 14.06
CA GLY A 65 5.31 1.88 12.87
C GLY A 65 5.73 2.88 11.80
N MET A 66 6.32 4.02 12.14
CA MET A 66 6.80 5.00 11.17
C MET A 66 8.05 4.51 10.44
N GLU A 67 9.02 3.95 11.18
CA GLU A 67 10.21 3.35 10.59
C GLU A 67 9.85 2.12 9.74
N THR A 68 8.91 1.30 10.20
CA THR A 68 8.34 0.19 9.44
C THR A 68 7.74 0.67 8.13
N ALA A 69 6.94 1.74 8.15
CA ALA A 69 6.35 2.32 6.94
C ALA A 69 7.41 2.84 5.95
N ARG A 70 8.47 3.52 6.45
CA ARG A 70 9.59 3.97 5.59
C ARG A 70 10.27 2.80 4.89
N LYS A 71 10.60 1.74 5.63
CA LYS A 71 11.22 0.51 5.06
C LYS A 71 10.30 -0.19 4.05
N ILE A 72 8.97 -0.17 4.28
CA ILE A 72 8.01 -0.69 3.31
C ILE A 72 8.06 0.12 2.02
N ARG A 73 8.10 1.46 2.09
CA ARG A 73 8.14 2.34 0.91
C ARG A 73 9.36 2.14 0.02
N GLU A 74 10.49 1.70 0.56
CA GLU A 74 11.69 1.41 -0.24
C GLU A 74 11.46 0.27 -1.25
N ARG A 75 10.48 -0.61 -1.00
CA ARG A 75 10.26 -1.83 -1.78
C ARG A 75 8.83 -2.09 -2.25
N SER A 76 7.86 -1.24 -1.83
CA SER A 76 6.43 -1.50 -2.09
C SER A 76 5.61 -0.22 -2.18
N ASP A 77 4.68 -0.22 -3.16
CA ASP A 77 3.64 0.81 -3.33
C ASP A 77 2.31 0.42 -2.66
N ALA A 78 2.33 -0.52 -1.69
CA ALA A 78 1.14 -0.90 -0.93
C ALA A 78 0.48 0.34 -0.31
N LEU A 79 -0.84 0.39 -0.26
CA LEU A 79 -1.51 1.45 0.48
C LEU A 79 -1.28 1.23 1.98
N ILE A 80 -0.85 2.27 2.68
CA ILE A 80 -0.67 2.25 4.14
C ILE A 80 -1.76 3.10 4.77
N ILE A 81 -2.52 2.50 5.70
CA ILE A 81 -3.46 3.19 6.58
C ILE A 81 -2.91 3.05 7.99
N PHE A 82 -2.57 4.17 8.61
CA PHE A 82 -2.22 4.16 10.02
C PHE A 82 -3.46 4.06 10.90
N VAL A 83 -3.40 3.18 11.92
CA VAL A 83 -4.46 3.00 12.92
C VAL A 83 -3.82 3.16 14.29
N THR A 84 -3.88 4.34 14.88
CA THR A 84 -3.08 4.69 16.07
C THR A 84 -3.81 5.61 17.04
N ALA A 85 -3.38 5.63 18.29
CA ALA A 85 -3.81 6.61 19.30
C ALA A 85 -3.06 7.96 19.18
N LEU A 86 -1.97 8.03 18.41
CA LEU A 86 -1.07 9.18 18.35
C LEU A 86 -1.53 10.19 17.29
N ARG A 87 -1.96 11.35 17.73
CA ARG A 87 -2.44 12.44 16.85
C ARG A 87 -1.32 13.27 16.25
N GLU A 88 -0.21 13.38 16.92
CA GLU A 88 0.95 14.21 16.55
C GLU A 88 1.65 13.72 15.27
N TYR A 89 1.53 12.44 14.94
CA TYR A 89 2.19 11.83 13.78
C TYR A 89 1.44 11.98 12.44
N VAL A 90 0.29 12.64 12.45
CA VAL A 90 -0.49 12.88 11.21
C VAL A 90 0.35 13.61 10.16
N PHE A 91 1.20 14.55 10.58
CA PHE A 91 2.05 15.31 9.65
C PHE A 91 3.23 14.49 9.11
N GLU A 92 3.83 13.61 9.93
CA GLU A 92 4.93 12.74 9.50
C GLU A 92 4.47 11.64 8.53
N GLY A 93 3.18 11.29 8.53
CA GLY A 93 2.59 10.35 7.59
C GLY A 93 2.64 10.80 6.13
N TYR A 94 2.78 12.11 5.87
CA TYR A 94 3.00 12.62 4.51
C TYR A 94 4.32 12.15 3.92
N ASP A 95 5.38 12.04 4.72
CA ASP A 95 6.71 11.63 4.25
C ASP A 95 6.74 10.18 3.75
N VAL A 96 5.88 9.32 4.31
CA VAL A 96 5.75 7.91 3.89
C VAL A 96 4.62 7.69 2.88
N GLY A 97 3.95 8.74 2.43
CA GLY A 97 2.84 8.64 1.49
C GLY A 97 1.70 7.76 2.01
N ALA A 98 1.33 7.94 3.30
CA ALA A 98 0.21 7.22 3.88
C ALA A 98 -1.10 7.55 3.13
N PHE A 99 -1.91 6.53 2.88
CA PHE A 99 -3.22 6.70 2.25
C PHE A 99 -4.21 7.39 3.18
N HIS A 100 -4.20 7.01 4.46
CA HIS A 100 -5.08 7.60 5.46
C HIS A 100 -4.59 7.37 6.89
N TYR A 101 -5.18 8.13 7.82
CA TYR A 101 -5.01 8.02 9.27
C TYR A 101 -6.34 7.74 9.95
N LEU A 102 -6.39 6.70 10.75
CA LEU A 102 -7.52 6.36 11.60
C LEU A 102 -7.08 6.42 13.06
N LEU A 103 -7.78 7.23 13.85
CA LEU A 103 -7.48 7.36 15.27
C LEU A 103 -8.22 6.31 16.09
N LYS A 104 -7.53 5.72 17.06
CA LYS A 104 -8.16 4.92 18.13
C LYS A 104 -8.85 5.86 19.14
N PRO A 105 -10.09 5.58 19.62
CA PRO A 105 -10.93 4.43 19.28
C PRO A 105 -11.48 4.52 17.85
N ILE A 106 -11.56 3.38 17.18
CA ILE A 106 -11.92 3.29 15.76
C ILE A 106 -13.41 3.52 15.59
N ASP A 107 -13.77 4.53 14.79
CA ASP A 107 -15.11 4.72 14.28
C ASP A 107 -15.36 3.77 13.10
N GLU A 108 -16.28 2.80 13.26
CA GLU A 108 -16.55 1.76 12.26
C GLU A 108 -17.08 2.34 10.94
N GLN A 109 -17.87 3.41 10.98
CA GLN A 109 -18.39 4.04 9.77
C GLN A 109 -17.26 4.67 8.97
N LYS A 110 -16.42 5.45 9.64
CA LYS A 110 -15.24 6.07 9.01
C LYS A 110 -14.24 5.03 8.53
N PHE A 111 -14.06 3.94 9.27
CA PHE A 111 -13.22 2.82 8.84
C PHE A 111 -13.72 2.24 7.51
N THR A 112 -15.02 1.96 7.41
CA THR A 112 -15.65 1.42 6.19
C THR A 112 -15.46 2.37 5.01
N GLU A 113 -15.72 3.68 5.17
CA GLU A 113 -15.53 4.69 4.13
C GLU A 113 -14.08 4.75 3.62
N VAL A 114 -13.10 4.64 4.52
CA VAL A 114 -11.67 4.64 4.17
C VAL A 114 -11.30 3.37 3.44
N MET A 115 -11.77 2.21 3.91
CA MET A 115 -11.54 0.92 3.29
C MET A 115 -12.12 0.86 1.87
N ASP A 116 -13.33 1.34 1.65
CA ASP A 116 -13.98 1.37 0.34
C ASP A 116 -13.15 2.17 -0.66
N ARG A 117 -12.64 3.35 -0.25
CA ARG A 117 -11.76 4.17 -1.10
C ARG A 117 -10.44 3.47 -1.39
N ALA A 118 -9.82 2.83 -0.39
CA ALA A 118 -8.57 2.09 -0.56
C ALA A 118 -8.75 0.92 -1.53
N ILE A 119 -9.80 0.12 -1.36
CA ILE A 119 -10.12 -1.02 -2.23
C ILE A 119 -10.40 -0.57 -3.66
N CYS A 120 -11.14 0.52 -3.83
CA CYS A 120 -11.41 1.11 -5.14
C CYS A 120 -10.10 1.52 -5.83
N GLN A 121 -9.20 2.20 -5.13
CA GLN A 121 -7.90 2.61 -5.67
C GLN A 121 -7.02 1.41 -6.05
N ILE A 122 -6.96 0.37 -5.21
CA ILE A 122 -6.19 -0.85 -5.51
C ILE A 122 -6.74 -1.55 -6.75
N ARG A 123 -8.08 -1.69 -6.83
CA ARG A 123 -8.73 -2.32 -7.99
C ARG A 123 -8.52 -1.52 -9.28
N SER A 124 -8.59 -0.19 -9.20
CA SER A 124 -8.32 0.69 -10.35
C SER A 124 -6.90 0.52 -10.86
N LYS A 125 -5.90 0.48 -9.97
CA LYS A 125 -4.50 0.22 -10.35
C LYS A 125 -4.33 -1.15 -11.02
N LYS A 126 -4.99 -2.21 -10.51
CA LYS A 126 -4.89 -3.56 -11.07
C LYS A 126 -5.62 -3.73 -12.41
N ASN A 127 -6.63 -2.90 -12.69
CA ASN A 127 -7.45 -2.96 -13.90
C ASN A 127 -6.99 -2.01 -15.00
N VAL A 128 -5.84 -1.37 -14.89
CA VAL A 128 -5.31 -0.53 -15.96
C VAL A 128 -4.90 -1.41 -17.12
N GLU A 129 -5.66 -1.36 -18.22
CA GLU A 129 -5.31 -2.07 -19.45
C GLU A 129 -3.99 -1.54 -20.01
N PRO A 130 -3.09 -2.43 -20.47
CA PRO A 130 -1.85 -2.00 -21.07
C PRO A 130 -2.14 -1.21 -22.35
N LEU A 131 -1.35 -0.17 -22.60
CA LEU A 131 -1.38 0.54 -23.86
C LEU A 131 -0.94 -0.42 -24.99
N VAL A 132 -1.81 -0.64 -25.96
CA VAL A 132 -1.49 -1.46 -27.14
C VAL A 132 -1.14 -0.55 -28.30
N ILE A 133 0.10 -0.60 -28.76
CA ILE A 133 0.57 0.18 -29.90
C ILE A 133 1.06 -0.72 -31.04
N LYS A 134 0.97 -0.24 -32.28
CA LYS A 134 1.49 -0.93 -33.46
C LYS A 134 2.84 -0.35 -33.83
N VAL A 135 3.89 -1.16 -33.75
CA VAL A 135 5.27 -0.77 -34.12
C VAL A 135 5.78 -1.73 -35.18
N GLY A 136 6.17 -1.21 -36.33
CA GLY A 136 6.75 -2.02 -37.43
C GLY A 136 5.86 -3.19 -37.90
N GLY A 137 4.53 -3.07 -37.75
CA GLY A 137 3.59 -4.13 -38.11
C GLY A 137 3.19 -5.06 -36.96
N ASN A 138 3.90 -5.04 -35.85
CA ASN A 138 3.64 -5.85 -34.64
C ASN A 138 2.86 -5.06 -33.60
N TYR A 139 2.02 -5.75 -32.82
CA TYR A 139 1.37 -5.14 -31.63
C TYR A 139 2.24 -5.34 -30.41
N VAL A 140 2.56 -4.22 -29.73
CA VAL A 140 3.33 -4.19 -28.49
C VAL A 140 2.39 -3.75 -27.37
N ARG A 141 2.35 -4.53 -26.26
CA ARG A 141 1.62 -4.17 -25.04
C ARG A 141 2.58 -3.52 -24.07
N ILE A 142 2.28 -2.31 -23.63
CA ILE A 142 3.09 -1.55 -22.69
C ILE A 142 2.24 -1.32 -21.46
N PRO A 143 2.63 -1.83 -20.26
CA PRO A 143 1.97 -1.48 -19.01
C PRO A 143 1.98 0.04 -18.83
N VAL A 144 0.84 0.62 -18.48
CA VAL A 144 0.75 2.09 -18.34
C VAL A 144 1.69 2.58 -17.23
N ASP A 145 1.89 1.78 -16.18
CA ASP A 145 2.82 2.08 -15.09
C ASP A 145 4.30 2.08 -15.52
N ASP A 146 4.63 1.48 -16.65
CA ASP A 146 5.97 1.50 -17.24
C ASP A 146 6.23 2.76 -18.09
N ILE A 147 5.20 3.52 -18.44
CA ILE A 147 5.33 4.72 -19.26
C ILE A 147 5.80 5.88 -18.38
N LEU A 148 6.96 6.45 -18.69
CA LEU A 148 7.48 7.63 -18.02
C LEU A 148 6.88 8.90 -18.60
N TYR A 149 6.96 9.04 -19.94
CA TYR A 149 6.37 10.14 -20.67
C TYR A 149 6.29 9.82 -22.17
N ALA A 150 5.52 10.62 -22.88
CA ALA A 150 5.41 10.54 -24.35
C ALA A 150 5.81 11.91 -24.94
N GLU A 151 6.59 11.92 -26.01
CA GLU A 151 6.93 13.13 -26.74
C GLU A 151 6.60 13.00 -28.23
N ASN A 152 6.28 14.12 -28.85
CA ASN A 152 6.05 14.17 -30.30
C ASN A 152 7.33 14.64 -31.00
N GLN A 153 7.91 13.77 -31.80
CA GLN A 153 9.12 14.05 -32.57
C GLN A 153 8.84 13.81 -34.06
N ALA A 154 8.81 14.86 -34.85
CA ALA A 154 8.67 14.80 -36.31
C ALA A 154 7.54 13.88 -36.81
N ARG A 155 6.32 14.06 -36.28
CA ARG A 155 5.12 13.24 -36.60
C ARG A 155 5.15 11.79 -36.07
N LYS A 156 6.06 11.47 -35.16
CA LYS A 156 6.11 10.20 -34.43
C LYS A 156 5.96 10.46 -32.96
N ILE A 157 5.25 9.57 -32.28
CA ILE A 157 5.18 9.58 -30.83
C ILE A 157 6.28 8.64 -30.31
N MET A 158 7.18 9.20 -29.49
CA MET A 158 8.20 8.46 -28.78
C MET A 158 7.70 8.20 -27.35
N LEU A 159 7.62 6.92 -26.97
CA LEU A 159 7.27 6.52 -25.61
C LEU A 159 8.54 6.16 -24.85
N HIS A 160 8.75 6.84 -23.72
CA HIS A 160 9.84 6.52 -22.81
C HIS A 160 9.30 5.66 -21.67
N THR A 161 9.90 4.48 -21.47
CA THR A 161 9.46 3.49 -20.49
C THR A 161 10.55 3.18 -19.47
N LYS A 162 10.14 2.73 -18.27
CA LYS A 162 11.07 2.32 -17.19
C LYS A 162 11.89 1.09 -17.58
N SER A 163 11.28 0.15 -18.32
CA SER A 163 11.96 -1.06 -18.77
C SER A 163 12.69 -0.78 -20.06
N LYS A 164 14.02 -0.82 -20.05
CA LYS A 164 14.82 -1.00 -21.28
C LYS A 164 14.50 -2.39 -21.82
N LYS A 165 13.60 -2.53 -22.77
CA LYS A 165 13.67 -3.69 -23.68
C LYS A 165 14.77 -3.38 -24.66
N GLU A 166 15.85 -4.13 -24.58
CA GLU A 166 16.81 -4.25 -25.66
C GLU A 166 16.09 -4.70 -26.94
N PRO A 167 16.59 -4.27 -28.09
CA PRO A 167 15.96 -4.49 -29.38
C PRO A 167 15.81 -5.96 -29.76
#